data_d644e5d00b27d19a32f9fdf778c53408
#
_entry.id   d644e5d00b27d19a32f9fdf778c53408
#
_cell.length_a   1.000
_cell.length_b   1.000
_cell.length_c   1.000
_cell.angle_alpha   90.00
_cell.angle_beta   90.00
_cell.angle_gamma   90.00
#
_symmetry.space_group_name_H-M   'P 1'
#
loop_
_entity.id
_entity.type
_entity.pdbx_description
1 polymer ?
#
loop_
_entity_poly.entity_id
_entity_poly.type
_entity_poly.pdbx_seq_one_letter_code
_entity_poly.pdbx_strand_id
1 'polypeptide(L)'
;MLGGSYYKGVKKLNCRRLEDFASLLAQWSRIHNLTAAGDLESIWANIESSLYPTNFLLPFSTCIDVGSGAGFPALPLACHYEDSFFYLLEPRKKRAAFLNHVICQLELRNAKVIAEFSHKVGGIKANLLTSRAVCSGESLLDKSRHLVHEDGKYLLFKGERSLNESLTIKGYDAKVFSHKQYKYVYLSSA
;
A
#
# COMPACT_ATOMS: atom_id res chain seq x y z
N MET A 1 -26.84 -3.07 1.57
CA MET A 1 -26.38 -1.99 0.67
C MET A 1 -25.68 -0.91 1.50
N LEU A 2 -24.34 -1.01 1.69
CA LEU A 2 -23.51 -0.04 2.45
C LEU A 2 -22.69 0.85 1.50
N GLY A 3 -23.16 1.06 0.27
CA GLY A 3 -22.33 1.56 -0.82
C GLY A 3 -22.41 3.06 -1.16
N GLY A 4 -23.16 3.90 -0.45
CA GLY A 4 -23.51 5.22 -0.98
C GLY A 4 -22.56 6.37 -0.67
N SER A 5 -21.71 6.31 0.35
CA SER A 5 -20.93 7.47 0.83
C SER A 5 -19.41 7.38 0.63
N TYR A 6 -18.85 6.20 0.40
CA TYR A 6 -17.40 5.97 0.38
C TYR A 6 -16.73 6.20 -0.97
N TYR A 7 -17.49 6.37 -2.06
CA TYR A 7 -16.97 6.27 -3.43
C TYR A 7 -16.90 7.57 -4.23
N LYS A 8 -16.97 8.75 -3.59
CA LYS A 8 -16.78 10.01 -4.32
C LYS A 8 -15.38 10.07 -4.94
N GLY A 9 -15.32 9.90 -6.28
CA GLY A 9 -14.08 9.93 -7.05
C GLY A 9 -13.56 8.58 -7.56
N VAL A 10 -14.14 7.45 -7.13
CA VAL A 10 -13.74 6.10 -7.61
C VAL A 10 -14.63 5.68 -8.79
N LYS A 11 -14.04 5.22 -9.89
CA LYS A 11 -14.78 4.69 -11.05
C LYS A 11 -15.62 3.48 -10.64
N LYS A 12 -16.79 3.27 -11.27
CA LYS A 12 -17.71 2.16 -10.97
C LYS A 12 -17.05 0.77 -11.02
N LEU A 13 -16.15 0.53 -11.96
CA LEU A 13 -15.39 -0.73 -12.07
C LEU A 13 -14.47 -0.94 -10.88
N ASN A 14 -13.82 0.12 -10.41
CA ASN A 14 -12.91 0.06 -9.27
C ASN A 14 -13.68 -0.18 -7.97
N CYS A 15 -14.93 0.32 -7.85
CA CYS A 15 -15.79 0.01 -6.70
C CYS A 15 -16.04 -1.50 -6.60
N ARG A 16 -16.38 -2.18 -7.70
CA ARG A 16 -16.60 -3.63 -7.71
C ARG A 16 -15.34 -4.41 -7.29
N ARG A 17 -14.18 -4.07 -7.86
CA ARG A 17 -12.91 -4.71 -7.47
C ARG A 17 -12.60 -4.53 -5.99
N LEU A 18 -12.90 -3.38 -5.41
CA LEU A 18 -12.71 -3.12 -3.97
C LEU A 18 -13.70 -3.91 -3.10
N GLU A 19 -14.94 -4.08 -3.54
CA GLU A 19 -15.94 -4.94 -2.88
C GLU A 19 -15.50 -6.40 -2.90
N ASP A 20 -15.06 -6.90 -4.05
CA ASP A 20 -14.52 -8.25 -4.22
C ASP A 20 -13.28 -8.46 -3.34
N PHE A 21 -12.34 -7.48 -3.31
CA PHE A 21 -11.17 -7.52 -2.42
C PHE A 21 -11.58 -7.59 -0.94
N ALA A 22 -12.51 -6.75 -0.51
CA ALA A 22 -12.98 -6.75 0.88
C ALA A 22 -13.60 -8.10 1.26
N SER A 23 -14.39 -8.68 0.36
CA SER A 23 -15.03 -9.99 0.55
C SER A 23 -14.00 -11.12 0.64
N LEU A 24 -13.02 -11.16 -0.27
CA LEU A 24 -11.93 -12.13 -0.26
C LEU A 24 -11.10 -12.03 1.01
N LEU A 25 -10.73 -10.81 1.42
CA LEU A 25 -9.94 -10.60 2.63
C LEU A 25 -10.70 -11.04 3.88
N ALA A 26 -12.00 -10.74 3.99
CA ALA A 26 -12.83 -11.18 5.11
C ALA A 26 -12.90 -12.71 5.18
N GLN A 27 -13.07 -13.40 4.05
CA GLN A 27 -13.09 -14.87 3.99
C GLN A 27 -11.74 -15.49 4.43
N TRP A 28 -10.63 -14.99 3.89
CA TRP A 28 -9.31 -15.51 4.20
C TRP A 28 -8.87 -15.22 5.63
N SER A 29 -9.25 -14.06 6.19
CA SER A 29 -8.91 -13.68 7.56
C SER A 29 -9.55 -14.59 8.61
N ARG A 30 -10.74 -15.12 8.33
CA ARG A 30 -11.42 -16.10 9.21
C ARG A 30 -10.63 -17.40 9.35
N ILE A 31 -9.88 -17.80 8.32
CA ILE A 31 -9.17 -19.08 8.27
C ILE A 31 -7.69 -18.91 8.65
N HIS A 32 -7.07 -17.79 8.29
CA HIS A 32 -5.61 -17.65 8.28
C HIS A 32 -5.06 -16.50 9.12
N ASN A 33 -5.89 -15.75 9.84
CA ASN A 33 -5.47 -14.59 10.66
C ASN A 33 -4.53 -13.63 9.89
N LEU A 34 -4.90 -13.27 8.65
CA LEU A 34 -4.06 -12.43 7.78
C LEU A 34 -3.92 -11.00 8.30
N THR A 35 -4.97 -10.49 8.95
CA THR A 35 -5.03 -9.14 9.52
C THR A 35 -5.75 -9.17 10.87
N ALA A 36 -5.37 -8.26 11.76
CA ALA A 36 -6.08 -8.03 13.02
C ALA A 36 -7.49 -7.43 12.78
N ALA A 37 -7.68 -6.74 11.65
CA ALA A 37 -8.95 -6.16 11.21
C ALA A 37 -9.66 -7.17 10.29
N GLY A 38 -10.34 -8.17 10.87
CA GLY A 38 -11.02 -9.24 10.12
C GLY A 38 -12.49 -8.95 9.80
N ASP A 39 -13.08 -7.92 10.40
CA ASP A 39 -14.45 -7.48 10.11
C ASP A 39 -14.50 -6.53 8.91
N LEU A 40 -15.64 -6.51 8.23
CA LEU A 40 -15.82 -5.72 7.01
C LEU A 40 -15.66 -4.21 7.23
N GLU A 41 -16.07 -3.68 8.37
CA GLU A 41 -15.97 -2.25 8.68
C GLU A 41 -14.50 -1.83 8.76
N SER A 42 -13.69 -2.59 9.49
CA SER A 42 -12.24 -2.36 9.59
C SER A 42 -11.53 -2.53 8.24
N ILE A 43 -11.95 -3.49 7.42
CA ILE A 43 -11.42 -3.68 6.06
C ILE A 43 -11.72 -2.46 5.20
N TRP A 44 -12.95 -1.95 5.23
CA TRP A 44 -13.33 -0.75 4.49
C TRP A 44 -12.61 0.51 4.98
N ALA A 45 -12.43 0.68 6.28
CA ALA A 45 -11.62 1.77 6.83
C ALA A 45 -10.16 1.71 6.31
N ASN A 46 -9.60 0.51 6.17
CA ASN A 46 -8.27 0.31 5.58
C ASN A 46 -8.24 0.60 4.08
N ILE A 47 -9.28 0.23 3.31
CA ILE A 47 -9.41 0.60 1.89
C ILE A 47 -9.47 2.12 1.75
N GLU A 48 -10.34 2.78 2.50
CA GLU A 48 -10.48 4.24 2.48
C GLU A 48 -9.16 4.94 2.82
N SER A 49 -8.49 4.52 3.90
CA SER A 49 -7.20 5.09 4.26
C SER A 49 -6.12 4.85 3.20
N SER A 50 -6.17 3.73 2.48
CA SER A 50 -5.24 3.44 1.39
C SER A 50 -5.47 4.32 0.17
N LEU A 51 -6.71 4.72 -0.08
CA LEU A 51 -7.09 5.57 -1.22
C LEU A 51 -6.97 7.07 -0.92
N TYR A 52 -6.97 7.49 0.35
CA TYR A 52 -6.86 8.92 0.69
C TYR A 52 -5.66 9.64 0.04
N PRO A 53 -4.46 9.03 -0.08
CA PRO A 53 -3.31 9.64 -0.74
C PRO A 53 -3.52 10.01 -2.20
N THR A 54 -4.51 9.46 -2.89
CA THR A 54 -4.82 9.83 -4.28
C THR A 54 -5.17 11.31 -4.44
N ASN A 55 -5.53 12.01 -3.34
CA ASN A 55 -5.80 13.43 -3.33
C ASN A 55 -4.54 14.32 -3.43
N PHE A 56 -3.34 13.77 -3.17
CA PHE A 56 -2.09 14.55 -3.17
C PHE A 56 -0.92 13.85 -3.86
N LEU A 57 -1.04 12.58 -4.22
CA LEU A 57 -0.01 11.88 -4.96
C LEU A 57 0.13 12.45 -6.37
N LEU A 58 1.37 12.73 -6.76
CA LEU A 58 1.71 13.03 -8.13
C LEU A 58 1.62 11.76 -8.99
N PRO A 59 1.42 11.87 -10.31
CA PRO A 59 1.45 10.74 -11.22
C PRO A 59 2.76 9.95 -11.11
N PHE A 60 2.66 8.64 -11.16
CA PHE A 60 3.79 7.71 -11.15
C PHE A 60 3.49 6.52 -12.06
N SER A 61 4.52 5.90 -12.63
CA SER A 61 4.37 4.73 -13.49
C SER A 61 4.57 3.41 -12.74
N THR A 62 5.39 3.41 -11.69
CA THR A 62 5.73 2.20 -10.94
C THR A 62 5.72 2.46 -9.44
N CYS A 63 5.06 1.57 -8.72
CA CYS A 63 5.02 1.55 -7.27
C CYS A 63 5.60 0.23 -6.72
N ILE A 64 6.40 0.32 -5.67
CA ILE A 64 6.82 -0.84 -4.87
C ILE A 64 6.22 -0.69 -3.48
N ASP A 65 5.48 -1.69 -3.04
CA ASP A 65 4.94 -1.75 -1.69
C ASP A 65 5.74 -2.74 -0.84
N VAL A 66 6.37 -2.25 0.22
CA VAL A 66 7.24 -3.06 1.09
C VAL A 66 6.46 -3.59 2.28
N GLY A 67 6.37 -4.92 2.37
CA GLY A 67 5.62 -5.61 3.41
C GLY A 67 4.11 -5.53 3.18
N SER A 68 3.66 -5.88 2.00
CA SER A 68 2.27 -5.69 1.55
C SER A 68 1.21 -6.41 2.41
N GLY A 69 1.59 -7.44 3.15
CA GLY A 69 0.75 -8.07 4.16
C GLY A 69 -0.59 -8.58 3.63
N ALA A 70 -1.67 -7.96 4.08
CA ALA A 70 -3.02 -8.23 3.61
C ALA A 70 -3.40 -7.42 2.35
N GLY A 71 -2.43 -6.76 1.68
CA GLY A 71 -2.62 -6.02 0.45
C GLY A 71 -2.80 -4.50 0.64
N PHE A 72 -2.57 -3.97 1.85
CA PHE A 72 -2.69 -2.53 2.12
C PHE A 72 -1.33 -1.83 2.20
N PRO A 73 -1.14 -0.70 1.49
CA PRO A 73 -2.11 0.03 0.67
C PRO A 73 -2.17 -0.44 -0.79
N ALA A 74 -1.32 -1.37 -1.22
CA ALA A 74 -1.02 -1.63 -2.62
C ALA A 74 -2.23 -2.05 -3.47
N LEU A 75 -3.06 -2.98 -3.00
CA LEU A 75 -4.19 -3.49 -3.80
C LEU A 75 -5.27 -2.43 -4.03
N PRO A 76 -5.74 -1.64 -3.04
CA PRO A 76 -6.62 -0.51 -3.29
C PRO A 76 -6.04 0.51 -4.27
N LEU A 77 -4.74 0.84 -4.15
CA LEU A 77 -4.07 1.77 -5.06
C LEU A 77 -3.95 1.18 -6.47
N ALA A 78 -3.64 -0.11 -6.62
CA ALA A 78 -3.58 -0.78 -7.92
C ALA A 78 -4.95 -0.81 -8.63
N CYS A 79 -6.04 -0.97 -7.85
CA CYS A 79 -7.39 -0.83 -8.39
C CYS A 79 -7.68 0.59 -8.88
N HIS A 80 -7.10 1.63 -8.26
CA HIS A 80 -7.33 3.02 -8.61
C HIS A 80 -6.45 3.50 -9.77
N TYR A 81 -5.16 3.17 -9.74
CA TYR A 81 -4.15 3.57 -10.73
C TYR A 81 -3.92 2.45 -11.76
N GLU A 82 -4.86 2.29 -12.70
CA GLU A 82 -4.82 1.20 -13.70
C GLU A 82 -3.61 1.30 -14.66
N ASP A 83 -3.11 2.52 -14.89
CA ASP A 83 -1.95 2.79 -15.77
C ASP A 83 -0.59 2.70 -15.03
N SER A 84 -0.59 2.49 -13.72
CA SER A 84 0.62 2.33 -12.92
C SER A 84 0.83 0.87 -12.54
N PHE A 85 2.07 0.39 -12.54
CA PHE A 85 2.41 -0.98 -12.18
C PHE A 85 2.85 -1.12 -10.73
N PHE A 86 2.36 -2.11 -10.03
CA PHE A 86 2.60 -2.34 -8.60
C PHE A 86 3.37 -3.63 -8.35
N TYR A 87 4.52 -3.54 -7.66
CA TYR A 87 5.23 -4.68 -7.09
C TYR A 87 4.94 -4.78 -5.61
N LEU A 88 4.37 -5.91 -5.18
CA LEU A 88 4.00 -6.19 -3.80
C LEU A 88 5.06 -7.10 -3.18
N LEU A 89 5.91 -6.57 -2.30
CA LEU A 89 6.96 -7.33 -1.63
C LEU A 89 6.43 -7.90 -0.31
N GLU A 90 6.26 -9.21 -0.24
CA GLU A 90 5.79 -9.90 0.97
C GLU A 90 6.52 -11.23 1.17
N PRO A 91 7.47 -11.31 2.14
CA PRO A 91 8.30 -12.51 2.33
C PRO A 91 7.55 -13.69 2.94
N ARG A 92 6.42 -13.48 3.58
CA ARG A 92 5.65 -14.54 4.23
C ARG A 92 4.80 -15.29 3.20
N LYS A 93 5.15 -16.55 2.93
CA LYS A 93 4.53 -17.37 1.88
C LYS A 93 3.00 -17.40 1.90
N LYS A 94 2.37 -17.50 3.08
CA LYS A 94 0.91 -17.51 3.20
C LYS A 94 0.28 -16.18 2.75
N ARG A 95 0.89 -15.05 3.11
CA ARG A 95 0.42 -13.72 2.68
C ARG A 95 0.67 -13.51 1.19
N ALA A 96 1.84 -13.89 0.68
CA ALA A 96 2.14 -13.82 -0.75
C ALA A 96 1.15 -14.67 -1.58
N ALA A 97 0.79 -15.86 -1.11
CA ALA A 97 -0.23 -16.69 -1.75
C ALA A 97 -1.61 -16.02 -1.77
N PHE A 98 -2.01 -15.40 -0.67
CA PHE A 98 -3.24 -14.60 -0.62
C PHE A 98 -3.22 -13.44 -1.63
N LEU A 99 -2.14 -12.67 -1.65
CA LEU A 99 -1.98 -11.55 -2.60
C LEU A 99 -2.09 -12.01 -4.06
N ASN A 100 -1.41 -13.11 -4.41
CA ASN A 100 -1.51 -13.70 -5.76
C ASN A 100 -2.96 -14.15 -6.08
N HIS A 101 -3.64 -14.76 -5.12
CA HIS A 101 -5.03 -15.15 -5.28
C HIS A 101 -5.93 -13.93 -5.55
N VAL A 102 -5.78 -12.87 -4.76
CA VAL A 102 -6.56 -11.63 -4.97
C VAL A 102 -6.26 -10.99 -6.32
N ILE A 103 -4.99 -10.86 -6.70
CA ILE A 103 -4.59 -10.31 -8.01
C ILE A 103 -5.25 -11.07 -9.16
N CYS A 104 -5.29 -12.40 -9.07
CA CYS A 104 -5.95 -13.26 -10.05
C CYS A 104 -7.47 -13.04 -10.07
N GLN A 105 -8.12 -13.06 -8.90
CA GLN A 105 -9.58 -12.92 -8.80
C GLN A 105 -10.09 -11.53 -9.24
N LEU A 106 -9.31 -10.49 -8.99
CA LEU A 106 -9.64 -9.12 -9.41
C LEU A 106 -9.19 -8.79 -10.84
N GLU A 107 -8.53 -9.74 -11.51
CA GLU A 107 -7.95 -9.56 -12.85
C GLU A 107 -7.04 -8.31 -12.95
N LEU A 108 -6.22 -8.09 -11.90
CA LEU A 108 -5.28 -6.97 -11.86
C LEU A 108 -4.06 -7.28 -12.73
N ARG A 109 -4.02 -6.71 -13.92
CA ARG A 109 -2.89 -6.87 -14.88
C ARG A 109 -1.70 -5.99 -14.53
N ASN A 110 -1.89 -5.04 -13.64
CA ASN A 110 -0.92 -4.04 -13.21
C ASN A 110 -0.33 -4.31 -11.81
N ALA A 111 -0.38 -5.56 -11.33
CA ALA A 111 0.15 -5.93 -10.03
C ALA A 111 0.88 -7.27 -10.08
N LYS A 112 2.00 -7.36 -9.34
CA LYS A 112 2.82 -8.57 -9.23
C LYS A 112 3.35 -8.74 -7.80
N VAL A 113 3.23 -9.94 -7.24
CA VAL A 113 3.81 -10.29 -5.94
C VAL A 113 5.25 -10.77 -6.12
N ILE A 114 6.13 -10.29 -5.24
CA ILE A 114 7.49 -10.81 -5.08
C ILE A 114 7.59 -11.32 -3.64
N ALA A 115 7.69 -12.64 -3.49
CA ALA A 115 7.73 -13.32 -2.19
C ALA A 115 9.13 -13.25 -1.56
N GLU A 116 9.67 -12.03 -1.38
CA GLU A 116 11.04 -11.82 -0.91
C GLU A 116 11.14 -10.54 -0.05
N PHE A 117 12.17 -10.45 0.77
CA PHE A 117 12.52 -9.23 1.51
C PHE A 117 13.04 -8.14 0.58
N SER A 118 12.72 -6.86 0.84
CA SER A 118 13.12 -5.73 0.00
C SER A 118 14.62 -5.67 -0.27
N HIS A 119 15.47 -5.92 0.73
CA HIS A 119 16.92 -5.90 0.59
C HIS A 119 17.52 -7.00 -0.29
N LYS A 120 16.72 -8.02 -0.67
CA LYS A 120 17.13 -9.10 -1.57
C LYS A 120 16.59 -8.94 -2.99
N VAL A 121 15.68 -7.99 -3.19
CA VAL A 121 15.10 -7.72 -4.51
C VAL A 121 16.04 -6.80 -5.28
N GLY A 122 16.26 -7.11 -6.55
CA GLY A 122 17.05 -6.29 -7.48
C GLY A 122 16.40 -6.27 -8.86
N GLY A 123 16.96 -5.44 -9.77
CA GLY A 123 16.52 -5.37 -11.15
C GLY A 123 15.21 -4.61 -11.39
N ILE A 124 14.60 -4.04 -10.35
CA ILE A 124 13.42 -3.17 -10.44
C ILE A 124 13.66 -1.86 -9.71
N LYS A 125 13.08 -0.78 -10.23
CA LYS A 125 13.04 0.53 -9.55
C LYS A 125 11.65 1.15 -9.70
N ALA A 126 11.25 1.92 -8.71
CA ALA A 126 9.94 2.58 -8.67
C ALA A 126 10.05 4.09 -8.52
N ASN A 127 9.03 4.79 -9.02
CA ASN A 127 8.83 6.22 -8.78
C ASN A 127 8.21 6.48 -7.41
N LEU A 128 7.44 5.51 -6.89
CA LEU A 128 6.81 5.57 -5.59
C LEU A 128 7.10 4.29 -4.81
N LEU A 129 7.55 4.43 -3.56
CA LEU A 129 7.61 3.33 -2.61
C LEU A 129 6.58 3.55 -1.51
N THR A 130 5.76 2.55 -1.26
CA THR A 130 4.79 2.58 -0.16
C THR A 130 5.15 1.57 0.92
N SER A 131 4.79 1.87 2.16
CA SER A 131 4.87 0.92 3.26
C SER A 131 3.90 1.26 4.38
N ARG A 132 3.30 0.23 4.98
CA ARG A 132 2.39 0.36 6.12
C ARG A 132 2.87 -0.51 7.28
N ALA A 133 3.22 0.13 8.42
CA ALA A 133 3.52 -0.54 9.69
C ALA A 133 4.60 -1.65 9.66
N VAL A 134 5.64 -1.51 8.81
CA VAL A 134 6.68 -2.56 8.67
C VAL A 134 7.83 -2.34 9.64
N CYS A 135 8.37 -1.11 9.72
CA CYS A 135 9.50 -0.73 10.58
C CYS A 135 9.60 0.79 10.70
N SER A 136 10.64 1.30 11.39
CA SER A 136 10.94 2.73 11.37
C SER A 136 11.20 3.23 9.96
N GLY A 137 10.96 4.52 9.71
CA GLY A 137 11.18 5.12 8.39
C GLY A 137 12.62 4.94 7.92
N GLU A 138 13.59 5.21 8.78
CA GLU A 138 15.02 5.10 8.48
C GLU A 138 15.42 3.66 8.09
N SER A 139 15.03 2.66 8.89
CA SER A 139 15.29 1.25 8.58
C SER A 139 14.64 0.79 7.27
N LEU A 140 13.47 1.34 6.93
CA LEU A 140 12.82 1.06 5.65
C LEU A 140 13.63 1.61 4.48
N LEU A 141 14.05 2.88 4.56
CA LEU A 141 14.84 3.51 3.52
C LEU A 141 16.16 2.76 3.31
N ASP A 142 16.89 2.44 4.37
CA ASP A 142 18.16 1.69 4.28
C ASP A 142 18.01 0.36 3.53
N LYS A 143 16.91 -0.35 3.75
CA LYS A 143 16.64 -1.66 3.15
C LYS A 143 16.01 -1.60 1.76
N SER A 144 15.57 -0.42 1.31
CA SER A 144 14.76 -0.32 0.09
C SER A 144 15.12 0.84 -0.84
N ARG A 145 16.03 1.76 -0.45
CA ARG A 145 16.41 2.90 -1.30
C ARG A 145 16.94 2.50 -2.68
N HIS A 146 17.59 1.34 -2.80
CA HIS A 146 18.06 0.81 -4.08
C HIS A 146 16.94 0.44 -5.05
N LEU A 147 15.70 0.29 -4.54
CA LEU A 147 14.48 0.01 -5.30
C LEU A 147 13.75 1.28 -5.75
N VAL A 148 14.27 2.46 -5.45
CA VAL A 148 13.62 3.74 -5.78
C VAL A 148 14.52 4.52 -6.73
N HIS A 149 13.92 5.20 -7.71
CA HIS A 149 14.65 6.13 -8.59
C HIS A 149 15.18 7.31 -7.76
N GLU A 150 16.19 8.03 -8.27
CA GLU A 150 16.80 9.17 -7.57
C GLU A 150 15.79 10.27 -7.24
N ASP A 151 14.83 10.51 -8.14
CA ASP A 151 13.72 11.44 -7.97
C ASP A 151 12.45 10.80 -7.37
N GLY A 152 12.53 9.51 -7.03
CA GLY A 152 11.40 8.75 -6.50
C GLY A 152 10.96 9.21 -5.11
N LYS A 153 9.75 8.86 -4.76
CA LYS A 153 9.07 9.32 -3.54
C LYS A 153 8.73 8.14 -2.65
N TYR A 154 8.56 8.44 -1.36
CA TYR A 154 8.11 7.47 -0.38
C TYR A 154 6.80 7.93 0.24
N LEU A 155 5.86 7.03 0.37
CA LEU A 155 4.60 7.23 1.07
C LEU A 155 4.49 6.26 2.23
N LEU A 156 4.68 6.75 3.45
CA LEU A 156 4.67 5.96 4.66
C LEU A 156 3.35 6.14 5.41
N PHE A 157 2.66 5.04 5.63
CA PHE A 157 1.46 5.01 6.47
C PHE A 157 1.88 4.82 7.92
N LYS A 158 1.71 5.82 8.75
CA LYS A 158 2.20 5.88 10.12
C LYS A 158 1.06 6.06 11.13
N GLY A 159 1.24 5.48 12.31
CA GLY A 159 0.48 5.87 13.48
C GLY A 159 1.13 7.07 14.16
N GLU A 160 0.41 7.71 15.07
CA GLU A 160 0.86 8.93 15.76
C GLU A 160 2.20 8.76 16.49
N ARG A 161 2.42 7.58 17.10
CA ARG A 161 3.66 7.28 17.86
C ARG A 161 4.92 7.19 16.99
N SER A 162 4.79 6.86 15.71
CA SER A 162 5.93 6.68 14.78
C SER A 162 6.07 7.83 13.76
N LEU A 163 5.30 8.91 13.97
CA LEU A 163 5.30 10.06 13.07
C LEU A 163 6.64 10.82 13.16
N ASN A 164 7.05 11.18 14.38
CA ASN A 164 8.21 12.04 14.62
C ASN A 164 9.52 11.46 14.05
N GLU A 165 9.72 10.15 14.16
CA GLU A 165 10.90 9.46 13.61
C GLU A 165 11.01 9.58 12.10
N SER A 166 9.87 9.72 11.40
CA SER A 166 9.83 9.79 9.94
C SER A 166 10.00 11.21 9.40
N LEU A 167 9.89 12.24 10.25
CA LEU A 167 10.04 13.64 9.87
C LEU A 167 11.50 14.11 9.84
N THR A 168 12.39 13.39 10.49
CA THR A 168 13.80 13.77 10.66
C THR A 168 14.77 12.92 9.84
N ILE A 169 14.29 12.26 8.79
CA ILE A 169 15.13 11.41 7.94
C ILE A 169 16.06 12.29 7.12
N LYS A 170 17.34 12.17 7.36
CA LYS A 170 18.38 12.99 6.72
C LYS A 170 18.38 12.82 5.19
N GLY A 171 18.40 13.95 4.47
CA GLY A 171 18.43 13.98 3.00
C GLY A 171 17.03 13.87 2.35
N TYR A 172 15.96 14.00 3.14
CA TYR A 172 14.59 13.99 2.63
C TYR A 172 13.77 15.15 3.20
N ASP A 173 12.98 15.77 2.34
CA ASP A 173 11.90 16.66 2.69
C ASP A 173 10.66 15.86 3.02
N ALA A 174 10.08 16.11 4.19
CA ALA A 174 8.90 15.39 4.68
C ALA A 174 7.65 16.28 4.67
N LYS A 175 6.58 15.82 4.02
CA LYS A 175 5.24 16.41 4.12
C LYS A 175 4.32 15.45 4.83
N VAL A 176 3.53 15.97 5.80
CA VAL A 176 2.56 15.17 6.55
C VAL A 176 1.16 15.51 6.12
N PHE A 177 0.40 14.47 5.82
CA PHE A 177 -1.04 14.57 5.59
C PHE A 177 -1.77 13.78 6.66
N SER A 178 -2.97 14.22 7.01
CA SER A 178 -3.79 13.57 8.04
C SER A 178 -5.20 13.36 7.54
N HIS A 179 -5.75 12.18 7.79
CA HIS A 179 -7.16 11.89 7.52
C HIS A 179 -7.70 10.96 8.60
N LYS A 180 -8.71 11.41 9.34
CA LYS A 180 -9.20 10.69 10.52
C LYS A 180 -8.03 10.39 11.48
N GLN A 181 -7.90 9.12 11.91
CA GLN A 181 -6.79 8.65 12.75
C GLN A 181 -5.51 8.31 11.97
N TYR A 182 -5.51 8.41 10.65
CA TYR A 182 -4.38 8.02 9.80
C TYR A 182 -3.45 9.19 9.54
N LYS A 183 -2.14 8.93 9.56
CA LYS A 183 -1.07 9.86 9.20
C LYS A 183 -0.28 9.30 8.02
N TYR A 184 0.07 10.19 7.11
CA TYR A 184 0.81 9.86 5.89
C TYR A 184 2.04 10.75 5.84
N VAL A 185 3.22 10.15 5.79
CA VAL A 185 4.46 10.88 5.57
C VAL A 185 4.89 10.67 4.13
N TYR A 186 4.92 11.75 3.38
CA TYR A 186 5.36 11.78 2.00
C TYR A 186 6.76 12.38 1.95
N LEU A 187 7.75 11.56 1.54
CA LEU A 187 9.15 11.96 1.48
C LEU A 187 9.58 12.16 0.03
N SER A 188 10.34 13.21 -0.20
CA SER A 188 11.04 13.49 -1.45
C SER A 188 12.51 13.79 -1.16
N SER A 189 13.42 13.51 -2.07
CA SER A 189 14.82 13.95 -1.96
C SER A 189 14.87 15.45 -1.73
N ALA A 190 15.70 15.89 -0.76
CA ALA A 190 15.91 17.29 -0.41
C ALA A 190 16.71 18.02 -1.52
#